data_bbc95983b667ef70d0bf70f6bc5fadeb
#
_entry.id   bbc95983b667ef70d0bf70f6bc5fadeb
#
_cell.length_a   1.000
_cell.length_b   1.000
_cell.length_c   1.000
_cell.angle_alpha   90.00
_cell.angle_beta   90.00
_cell.angle_gamma   90.00
#
_symmetry.space_group_name_H-M   'P 1'
#
loop_
_entity.id
_entity.type
_entity.pdbx_description
1 polymer ?
#
loop_
_entity_poly.entity_id
_entity_poly.type
_entity_poly.pdbx_seq_one_letter_code
_entity_poly.pdbx_strand_id
1 'polypeptide(L)' 'MQYKVVEIANVTDEALEKVLNQWTGEGWTFESMHFAMRESSKRPSMAFLTFTRE' A
#
# COMPACT_ATOMS: atom_id res chain seq x y z
N MET A 1 18.99 5.50 2.59
CA MET A 1 17.51 5.45 2.36
C MET A 1 17.01 4.03 2.57
N GLN A 2 15.88 3.91 3.28
CA GLN A 2 15.26 2.62 3.55
C GLN A 2 13.94 2.52 2.81
N TYR A 3 13.61 1.34 2.36
CA TYR A 3 12.33 1.05 1.70
C TYR A 3 11.52 0.09 2.56
N LYS A 4 10.21 0.32 2.55
CA LYS A 4 9.26 -0.59 3.17
C LYS A 4 8.15 -0.87 2.17
N VAL A 5 7.85 -2.15 1.96
CA VAL A 5 6.76 -2.57 1.09
C VAL A 5 5.70 -3.24 1.93
N VAL A 6 4.48 -2.75 1.84
CA VAL A 6 3.35 -3.28 2.58
C VAL A 6 2.35 -3.90 1.61
N GLU A 7 2.02 -5.16 1.83
CA GLU A 7 1.08 -5.90 1.01
C GLU A 7 -0.30 -5.88 1.66
N ILE A 8 -1.31 -5.54 0.87
CA ILE A 8 -2.71 -5.50 1.34
C ILE A 8 -3.53 -6.46 0.48
N ALA A 9 -4.16 -7.44 1.12
CA ALA A 9 -4.99 -8.42 0.44
C ALA A 9 -6.45 -7.96 0.30
N ASN A 10 -6.91 -7.08 1.18
CA ASN A 10 -8.26 -6.52 1.14
C ASN A 10 -8.18 -5.07 0.69
N VAL A 11 -8.34 -4.86 -0.61
CA VAL A 11 -8.13 -3.53 -1.21
C VAL A 11 -9.40 -2.70 -1.13
N THR A 12 -9.51 -1.93 -0.08
CA THR A 12 -10.59 -0.97 0.14
C THR A 12 -9.98 0.37 0.52
N ASP A 13 -10.75 1.44 0.37
CA ASP A 13 -10.29 2.76 0.77
C ASP A 13 -9.94 2.81 2.26
N GLU A 14 -10.75 2.16 3.09
CA GLU A 14 -10.50 2.11 4.54
C GLU A 14 -9.19 1.40 4.86
N ALA A 15 -8.94 0.27 4.21
CA ALA A 15 -7.70 -0.48 4.42
C ALA A 15 -6.48 0.33 3.97
N LEU A 16 -6.60 1.00 2.82
CA LEU A 16 -5.52 1.84 2.31
C LEU A 16 -5.24 3.02 3.23
N GLU A 17 -6.28 3.72 3.67
CA GLU A 17 -6.12 4.85 4.59
C GLU A 17 -5.46 4.42 5.90
N LYS A 18 -5.87 3.29 6.43
CA LYS A 18 -5.31 2.77 7.68
C LYS A 18 -3.81 2.53 7.56
N VAL A 19 -3.39 1.89 6.47
CA VAL A 19 -1.98 1.59 6.24
C VAL A 19 -1.18 2.87 5.98
N LEU A 20 -1.71 3.77 5.15
CA LEU A 20 -1.04 5.03 4.86
C LEU A 20 -0.83 5.84 6.14
N ASN A 21 -1.87 5.98 6.95
CA ASN A 21 -1.79 6.74 8.20
C ASN A 21 -0.86 6.10 9.21
N GLN A 22 -0.86 4.78 9.29
CA GLN A 22 -0.01 4.04 10.21
C GLN A 22 1.47 4.32 9.92
N TRP A 23 1.89 4.13 8.68
CA TRP A 23 3.30 4.21 8.35
C TRP A 23 3.81 5.64 8.22
N THR A 24 3.00 6.56 7.69
CA THR A 24 3.40 7.97 7.66
C THR A 24 3.48 8.52 9.07
N GLY A 25 2.63 8.05 9.98
CA GLY A 25 2.69 8.43 11.39
C GLY A 25 3.95 7.95 12.09
N GLU A 26 4.63 6.95 11.54
CA GLU A 26 5.88 6.42 12.08
C GLU A 26 7.11 6.98 11.37
N GLY A 27 6.95 8.00 10.57
CA GLY A 27 8.07 8.68 9.92
C GLY A 27 8.39 8.19 8.51
N TRP A 28 7.55 7.32 7.96
CA TRP A 28 7.74 6.88 6.58
C TRP A 28 7.05 7.83 5.62
N THR A 29 7.63 7.98 4.43
CA THR A 29 7.04 8.78 3.36
C THR A 29 6.46 7.86 2.31
N PHE A 30 5.21 8.07 1.95
CA PHE A 30 4.58 7.28 0.90
C PHE A 30 5.23 7.60 -0.46
N GLU A 31 5.63 6.58 -1.19
CA GLU A 31 6.26 6.75 -2.50
C GLU A 31 5.35 6.31 -3.64
N SER A 32 4.87 5.08 -3.60
CA SER A 32 4.09 4.56 -4.72
C SER A 32 3.16 3.44 -4.29
N MET A 33 2.18 3.15 -5.14
CA MET A 33 1.21 2.10 -4.93
C MET A 33 1.01 1.35 -6.24
N HIS A 34 1.02 0.03 -6.17
CA HIS A 34 0.79 -0.83 -7.33
C HIS A 34 -0.27 -1.85 -6.98
N PHE A 35 -1.07 -2.22 -7.96
CA PHE A 35 -2.14 -3.19 -7.77
C PHE A 35 -1.89 -4.44 -8.59
N ALA A 36 -2.23 -5.59 -8.01
CA ALA A 36 -2.27 -6.84 -8.74
C ALA A 36 -3.74 -7.19 -8.98
N MET A 37 -4.09 -7.49 -10.21
CA MET A 37 -5.46 -7.79 -10.58
C MET A 37 -5.57 -9.19 -11.17
N ARG A 38 -6.69 -9.85 -10.86
CA ARG A 38 -7.00 -11.12 -11.48
C ARG A 38 -7.63 -10.85 -12.84
N GLU A 39 -7.39 -11.73 -13.78
CA GLU A 39 -7.85 -11.63 -15.16
C GLU A 39 -9.34 -11.35 -15.32
N SER A 40 -10.16 -11.98 -14.50
CA SER A 40 -11.62 -11.86 -14.56
C SER A 40 -12.20 -10.89 -13.55
N SER A 41 -11.38 -10.20 -12.79
CA SER A 41 -11.84 -9.33 -11.72
C SER A 41 -11.84 -7.87 -12.13
N LYS A 42 -12.84 -7.13 -11.69
CA LYS A 42 -12.93 -5.69 -11.90
C LYS A 42 -12.27 -4.91 -10.76
N ARG A 43 -11.89 -5.61 -9.70
CA ARG A 43 -11.22 -5.00 -8.55
C ARG A 43 -9.84 -5.59 -8.35
N PRO A 44 -8.88 -4.81 -7.88
CA PRO A 44 -7.58 -5.35 -7.54
C PRO A 44 -7.71 -6.42 -6.46
N SER A 45 -6.97 -7.52 -6.62
CA SER A 45 -6.94 -8.58 -5.62
C SER A 45 -5.94 -8.26 -4.52
N MET A 46 -4.99 -7.39 -4.80
CA MET A 46 -3.88 -7.10 -3.92
C MET A 46 -3.31 -5.72 -4.20
N ALA A 47 -2.80 -5.05 -3.19
CA ALA A 47 -2.09 -3.79 -3.36
C ALA A 47 -0.74 -3.85 -2.66
N PHE A 48 0.26 -3.23 -3.27
CA PHE A 48 1.60 -3.11 -2.71
C PHE A 48 1.91 -1.63 -2.58
N LEU A 49 2.12 -1.17 -1.35
CA LEU A 49 2.45 0.21 -1.07
C LEU A 49 3.91 0.31 -0.70
N THR A 50 4.63 1.21 -1.35
CA THR A 50 6.05 1.42 -1.08
C THR A 50 6.24 2.73 -0.32
N PHE A 51 6.98 2.63 0.77
CA PHE A 51 7.33 3.77 1.60
C PHE A 51 8.84 3.89 1.68
N THR A 52 9.32 5.10 1.89
CA THR A 52 10.75 5.36 2.06
C THR A 52 11.00 6.20 3.30
N ARG A 53 12.24 6.11 3.81
CA ARG A 53 12.72 7.03 4.83
C ARG A 53 14.24 7.03 4.84
N GLU A 54 14.82 8.07 5.34
CA GLU A 54 16.29 8.26 5.42
C GLU A 54 16.97 7.30 6.42
#